data_255d5b178d89792e036c11ba487e1f8b
#
_entry.id   255d5b178d89792e036c11ba487e1f8b
#
_cell.length_a   1.000
_cell.length_b   1.000
_cell.length_c   1.000
_cell.angle_alpha   90.00
_cell.angle_beta   90.00
_cell.angle_gamma   90.00
#
_symmetry.space_group_name_H-M   'P 1'
#
loop_
_entity.id
_entity.type
_entity.pdbx_description
1 polymer ?
#
loop_
_entity_poly.entity_id
_entity_poly.type
_entity_poly.pdbx_seq_one_letter_code
_entity_poly.pdbx_strand_id
1 'polypeptide(L)'
;MVYVLSNEEKSDVFEVAQALGYATKLEDIHNPYLFLQALTQRSYTNEHRDAENNEILAFYGDRVLEWYVTRMLLNRFSGEGEETPWFLSDFDEDEYTNLKSKLVCRSNLAKIARYYDLEDYLRVGRGSKKSETNSDNVLGELVEALIGACALDSSYGYEKKMNDPRRILKDMGMDSFIFGGMLPNPTSLHQNHSYENPCLSNLMPIDSNRIDDVIERMLDSERFLDEVENKEYIHKDSIIKEQDFENPKGALNKLYTKGIIGEPVYEMVHQSLDDDNRQLWKCSCTVKGFETQECTGYFYKKSDAEADAAKKVLMEILNENPGL
;
A
#
# COMPACT_ATOMS: atom_id res chain seq x y z
N MET A 1 5.92 -26.19 28.58
CA MET A 1 4.52 -26.70 28.56
C MET A 1 4.04 -26.47 27.13
N VAL A 2 3.51 -27.49 26.46
CA VAL A 2 3.01 -27.33 25.06
C VAL A 2 1.66 -26.60 25.17
N TYR A 3 1.51 -25.47 24.46
CA TYR A 3 0.23 -24.76 24.39
C TYR A 3 -0.77 -25.61 23.61
N VAL A 4 -1.95 -25.83 24.16
CA VAL A 4 -3.03 -26.59 23.51
C VAL A 4 -4.24 -25.67 23.38
N LEU A 5 -4.71 -25.46 22.14
CA LEU A 5 -5.90 -24.65 21.88
C LEU A 5 -7.13 -25.18 22.62
N SER A 6 -7.83 -24.32 23.31
CA SER A 6 -9.14 -24.58 23.88
C SER A 6 -10.20 -24.79 22.78
N ASN A 7 -11.38 -25.27 23.14
CA ASN A 7 -12.48 -25.39 22.18
C ASN A 7 -12.99 -24.02 21.70
N GLU A 8 -12.96 -23.00 22.56
CA GLU A 8 -13.31 -21.62 22.23
C GLU A 8 -12.33 -21.05 21.20
N GLU A 9 -11.03 -21.14 21.46
CA GLU A 9 -10.00 -20.68 20.51
C GLU A 9 -10.06 -21.38 19.14
N LYS A 10 -10.44 -22.67 19.11
CA LYS A 10 -10.65 -23.39 17.85
C LYS A 10 -11.88 -22.88 17.09
N SER A 11 -12.96 -22.53 17.82
CA SER A 11 -14.15 -21.94 17.24
C SER A 11 -13.84 -20.59 16.64
N ASP A 12 -13.20 -19.71 17.41
CA ASP A 12 -12.82 -18.35 16.99
C ASP A 12 -11.95 -18.38 15.73
N VAL A 13 -10.91 -19.21 15.72
CA VAL A 13 -10.02 -19.40 14.55
C VAL A 13 -10.80 -19.87 13.33
N PHE A 14 -11.71 -20.83 13.51
CA PHE A 14 -12.49 -21.35 12.40
C PHE A 14 -13.50 -20.32 11.88
N GLU A 15 -14.21 -19.63 12.76
CA GLU A 15 -15.18 -18.59 12.40
C GLU A 15 -14.53 -17.47 11.60
N VAL A 16 -13.36 -16.99 12.05
CA VAL A 16 -12.58 -15.97 11.31
C VAL A 16 -12.12 -16.51 9.95
N ALA A 17 -11.53 -17.70 9.90
CA ALA A 17 -11.06 -18.27 8.63
C ALA A 17 -12.22 -18.52 7.66
N GLN A 18 -13.39 -18.89 8.14
CA GLN A 18 -14.62 -19.07 7.35
C GLN A 18 -15.17 -17.73 6.84
N ALA A 19 -15.20 -16.69 7.69
CA ALA A 19 -15.64 -15.35 7.30
C ALA A 19 -14.78 -14.78 6.16
N LEU A 20 -13.47 -15.00 6.21
CA LEU A 20 -12.54 -14.63 5.15
C LEU A 20 -12.64 -15.52 3.89
N GLY A 21 -13.41 -16.60 3.92
CA GLY A 21 -13.50 -17.57 2.82
C GLY A 21 -12.29 -18.48 2.69
N TYR A 22 -11.38 -18.47 3.69
CA TYR A 22 -10.18 -19.29 3.69
C TYR A 22 -10.45 -20.77 3.95
N ALA A 23 -11.40 -21.09 4.84
CA ALA A 23 -11.73 -22.45 5.22
C ALA A 23 -13.24 -22.69 5.16
N THR A 24 -13.65 -23.91 4.78
CA THR A 24 -15.05 -24.37 4.84
C THR A 24 -15.29 -25.32 6.02
N LYS A 25 -14.23 -25.89 6.56
CA LYS A 25 -14.19 -26.75 7.74
C LYS A 25 -12.85 -26.60 8.45
N LEU A 26 -12.80 -26.95 9.73
CA LEU A 26 -11.59 -26.76 10.56
C LEU A 26 -10.35 -27.49 10.00
N GLU A 27 -10.56 -28.66 9.36
CA GLU A 27 -9.50 -29.48 8.76
C GLU A 27 -8.85 -28.83 7.53
N ASP A 28 -9.44 -27.77 6.98
CA ASP A 28 -8.85 -27.00 5.89
C ASP A 28 -7.72 -26.07 6.39
N ILE A 29 -7.65 -25.85 7.70
CA ILE A 29 -6.61 -25.07 8.37
C ILE A 29 -5.49 -26.02 8.82
N HIS A 30 -4.32 -25.92 8.22
CA HIS A 30 -3.18 -26.78 8.53
C HIS A 30 -2.54 -26.44 9.88
N ASN A 31 -2.43 -25.14 10.18
CA ASN A 31 -1.87 -24.65 11.44
C ASN A 31 -2.75 -23.57 12.09
N PRO A 32 -3.72 -23.96 12.92
CA PRO A 32 -4.62 -23.01 13.57
C PRO A 32 -3.92 -22.05 14.54
N TYR A 33 -2.70 -22.36 14.98
CA TYR A 33 -1.93 -21.45 15.82
C TYR A 33 -1.52 -20.16 15.10
N LEU A 34 -1.36 -20.17 13.77
CA LEU A 34 -1.08 -18.96 12.98
C LEU A 34 -2.25 -17.98 13.07
N PHE A 35 -3.48 -18.49 12.94
CA PHE A 35 -4.68 -17.66 13.07
C PHE A 35 -4.84 -17.13 14.50
N LEU A 36 -4.64 -17.98 15.51
CA LEU A 36 -4.69 -17.53 16.91
C LEU A 36 -3.63 -16.45 17.17
N GLN A 37 -2.42 -16.60 16.64
CA GLN A 37 -1.36 -15.60 16.76
C GLN A 37 -1.76 -14.30 16.03
N ALA A 38 -2.35 -14.37 14.85
CA ALA A 38 -2.85 -13.19 14.13
C ALA A 38 -3.92 -12.43 14.93
N LEU A 39 -4.76 -13.14 15.67
CA LEU A 39 -5.76 -12.59 16.58
C LEU A 39 -5.20 -12.11 17.93
N THR A 40 -3.89 -12.22 18.19
CA THR A 40 -3.29 -11.91 19.49
C THR A 40 -2.49 -10.62 19.42
N GLN A 41 -2.97 -9.56 20.07
CA GLN A 41 -2.27 -8.28 20.15
C GLN A 41 -1.13 -8.34 21.17
N ARG A 42 -0.11 -7.49 21.00
CA ARG A 42 1.03 -7.35 21.90
C ARG A 42 0.64 -7.08 23.37
N SER A 43 -0.45 -6.34 23.62
CA SER A 43 -0.93 -6.08 24.98
C SER A 43 -1.29 -7.38 25.72
N TYR A 44 -1.82 -8.38 25.02
CA TYR A 44 -2.13 -9.71 25.57
C TYR A 44 -0.87 -10.47 25.97
N THR A 45 0.17 -10.46 25.13
CA THR A 45 1.41 -11.21 25.38
C THR A 45 2.25 -10.60 26.51
N ASN A 46 2.03 -9.33 26.88
CA ASN A 46 2.63 -8.75 28.07
C ASN A 46 2.15 -9.43 29.37
N GLU A 47 0.93 -9.98 29.35
CA GLU A 47 0.33 -10.69 30.49
C GLU A 47 0.45 -12.22 30.35
N HIS A 48 0.60 -12.73 29.12
CA HIS A 48 0.63 -14.16 28.76
C HIS A 48 1.90 -14.48 27.98
N ARG A 49 2.98 -14.80 28.68
CA ARG A 49 4.32 -15.01 28.09
C ARG A 49 4.48 -16.30 27.30
N ASP A 50 3.49 -17.16 27.31
CA ASP A 50 3.37 -18.40 26.54
C ASP A 50 2.65 -18.23 25.21
N ALA A 51 2.20 -17.00 24.90
CA ALA A 51 1.58 -16.62 23.62
C ALA A 51 2.50 -15.69 22.82
N GLU A 52 2.41 -15.76 21.50
CA GLU A 52 3.07 -14.85 20.56
C GLU A 52 2.07 -13.85 19.99
N ASN A 53 2.53 -12.65 19.66
CA ASN A 53 1.70 -11.59 19.10
C ASN A 53 1.69 -11.60 17.57
N ASN A 54 0.84 -10.75 16.99
CA ASN A 54 0.57 -10.66 15.56
C ASN A 54 1.58 -9.85 14.74
N GLU A 55 2.51 -9.11 15.37
CA GLU A 55 3.40 -8.14 14.69
C GLU A 55 4.18 -8.74 13.51
N ILE A 56 4.74 -9.95 13.69
CA ILE A 56 5.53 -10.62 12.63
C ILE A 56 4.62 -11.12 11.50
N LEU A 57 3.43 -11.60 11.82
CA LEU A 57 2.46 -12.00 10.81
C LEU A 57 1.95 -10.79 10.02
N ALA A 58 1.70 -9.65 10.69
CA ALA A 58 1.33 -8.40 10.05
C ALA A 58 2.42 -7.90 9.10
N PHE A 59 3.69 -7.91 9.54
CA PHE A 59 4.82 -7.56 8.68
C PHE A 59 4.88 -8.41 7.40
N TYR A 60 4.65 -9.72 7.53
CA TYR A 60 4.64 -10.61 6.36
C TYR A 60 3.41 -10.39 5.48
N GLY A 61 2.24 -10.27 6.09
CA GLY A 61 0.97 -10.08 5.40
C GLY A 61 0.90 -8.77 4.61
N ASP A 62 1.49 -7.70 5.13
CA ASP A 62 1.65 -6.43 4.41
C ASP A 62 2.39 -6.63 3.07
N ARG A 63 3.46 -7.42 3.04
CA ARG A 63 4.20 -7.73 1.79
C ARG A 63 3.39 -8.59 0.83
N VAL A 64 2.64 -9.56 1.35
CA VAL A 64 1.74 -10.40 0.54
C VAL A 64 0.63 -9.55 -0.07
N LEU A 65 0.01 -8.67 0.71
CA LEU A 65 -1.03 -7.75 0.28
C LEU A 65 -0.52 -6.77 -0.78
N GLU A 66 0.65 -6.14 -0.55
CA GLU A 66 1.26 -5.24 -1.53
C GLU A 66 1.55 -5.94 -2.86
N TRP A 67 2.05 -7.16 -2.80
CA TRP A 67 2.31 -7.97 -4.00
C TRP A 67 1.02 -8.27 -4.77
N TYR A 68 -0.03 -8.71 -4.06
CA TYR A 68 -1.33 -8.98 -4.67
C TYR A 68 -1.89 -7.74 -5.37
N VAL A 69 -1.98 -6.62 -4.66
CA VAL A 69 -2.53 -5.36 -5.19
C VAL A 69 -1.72 -4.86 -6.37
N THR A 70 -0.39 -4.90 -6.29
CA THR A 70 0.47 -4.49 -7.43
C THR A 70 0.19 -5.34 -8.66
N ARG A 71 0.12 -6.67 -8.50
CA ARG A 71 -0.17 -7.59 -9.60
C ARG A 71 -1.56 -7.38 -10.18
N MET A 72 -2.57 -7.20 -9.33
CA MET A 72 -3.94 -6.92 -9.73
C MET A 72 -4.04 -5.64 -10.58
N LEU A 73 -3.42 -4.55 -10.13
CA LEU A 73 -3.39 -3.29 -10.87
C LEU A 73 -2.65 -3.42 -12.20
N LEU A 74 -1.49 -4.07 -12.22
CA LEU A 74 -0.74 -4.30 -13.45
C LEU A 74 -1.51 -5.18 -14.44
N ASN A 75 -2.18 -6.23 -13.98
CA ASN A 75 -2.98 -7.10 -14.83
C ASN A 75 -4.16 -6.37 -15.48
N ARG A 76 -4.72 -5.37 -14.80
CA ARG A 76 -5.87 -4.61 -15.30
C ARG A 76 -5.47 -3.48 -16.25
N PHE A 77 -4.37 -2.76 -15.95
CA PHE A 77 -4.02 -1.50 -16.60
C PHE A 77 -2.69 -1.55 -17.38
N SER A 78 -2.15 -2.74 -17.63
CA SER A 78 -0.89 -2.91 -18.37
C SER A 78 -0.93 -4.17 -19.22
N GLY A 79 -0.07 -4.23 -20.24
CA GLY A 79 0.05 -5.40 -21.09
C GLY A 79 1.12 -5.24 -22.17
N GLU A 80 1.28 -6.25 -23.01
CA GLU A 80 2.11 -6.16 -24.19
C GLU A 80 1.40 -5.35 -25.27
N GLY A 81 2.12 -4.44 -25.94
CA GLY A 81 1.57 -3.65 -27.04
C GLY A 81 1.31 -4.51 -28.26
N GLU A 82 0.18 -4.30 -28.97
CA GLU A 82 -0.18 -5.07 -30.18
C GLU A 82 0.86 -4.97 -31.29
N GLU A 83 1.54 -3.82 -31.42
CA GLU A 83 2.51 -3.56 -32.47
C GLU A 83 3.97 -3.51 -31.98
N THR A 84 4.20 -3.66 -30.68
CA THR A 84 5.53 -3.55 -30.05
C THR A 84 5.74 -4.63 -28.99
N PRO A 85 6.99 -5.14 -28.81
CA PRO A 85 7.28 -6.12 -27.75
C PRO A 85 7.43 -5.48 -26.37
N TRP A 86 7.11 -4.20 -26.21
CA TRP A 86 7.26 -3.49 -24.96
C TRP A 86 6.06 -3.70 -24.06
N PHE A 87 6.32 -3.83 -22.76
CA PHE A 87 5.29 -3.79 -21.75
C PHE A 87 4.80 -2.34 -21.59
N LEU A 88 3.53 -2.12 -21.92
CA LEU A 88 2.90 -0.81 -21.88
C LEU A 88 1.94 -0.71 -20.70
N SER A 89 1.72 0.48 -20.22
CA SER A 89 0.82 0.76 -19.11
C SER A 89 0.00 2.01 -19.36
N ASP A 90 -1.27 1.98 -18.93
CA ASP A 90 -2.16 3.14 -18.97
C ASP A 90 -1.79 4.17 -17.88
N PHE A 91 -1.08 3.74 -16.82
CA PHE A 91 -0.68 4.55 -15.67
C PHE A 91 0.83 4.70 -15.57
N ASP A 92 1.26 5.81 -14.97
CA ASP A 92 2.64 5.99 -14.52
C ASP A 92 2.87 5.40 -13.10
N GLU A 93 4.12 5.40 -12.65
CA GLU A 93 4.53 4.85 -11.35
C GLU A 93 3.82 5.54 -10.17
N ASP A 94 3.64 6.87 -10.25
CA ASP A 94 3.00 7.66 -9.19
C ASP A 94 1.50 7.30 -9.09
N GLU A 95 0.86 7.09 -10.23
CA GLU A 95 -0.56 6.69 -10.30
C GLU A 95 -0.76 5.30 -9.68
N TYR A 96 0.09 4.32 -10.03
CA TYR A 96 0.06 2.99 -9.40
C TYR A 96 0.31 3.07 -7.89
N THR A 97 1.27 3.87 -7.46
CA THR A 97 1.59 4.07 -6.05
C THR A 97 0.40 4.68 -5.29
N ASN A 98 -0.27 5.65 -5.88
CA ASN A 98 -1.45 6.28 -5.30
C ASN A 98 -2.64 5.31 -5.21
N LEU A 99 -2.91 4.53 -6.27
CA LEU A 99 -3.98 3.53 -6.27
C LEU A 99 -3.73 2.44 -5.24
N LYS A 100 -2.50 1.89 -5.22
CA LYS A 100 -2.10 0.92 -4.21
C LYS A 100 -2.31 1.47 -2.79
N SER A 101 -1.81 2.67 -2.51
CA SER A 101 -1.91 3.28 -1.18
C SER A 101 -3.35 3.48 -0.71
N LYS A 102 -4.28 3.76 -1.61
CA LYS A 102 -5.71 3.87 -1.26
C LYS A 102 -6.30 2.54 -0.81
N LEU A 103 -5.90 1.43 -1.43
CA LEU A 103 -6.38 0.10 -1.09
C LEU A 103 -5.80 -0.40 0.24
N VAL A 104 -4.48 -0.28 0.41
CA VAL A 104 -3.77 -0.91 1.53
C VAL A 104 -3.59 0.01 2.74
N CYS A 105 -4.15 1.23 2.73
CA CYS A 105 -4.03 2.12 3.89
C CYS A 105 -4.77 1.54 5.10
N ARG A 106 -4.22 1.78 6.30
CA ARG A 106 -4.76 1.26 7.57
C ARG A 106 -6.22 1.59 7.82
N SER A 107 -6.68 2.77 7.40
CA SER A 107 -8.08 3.14 7.52
C SER A 107 -9.01 2.30 6.63
N ASN A 108 -8.55 1.88 5.45
CA ASN A 108 -9.32 0.99 4.59
C ASN A 108 -9.33 -0.44 5.13
N LEU A 109 -8.17 -0.96 5.55
CA LEU A 109 -8.07 -2.28 6.19
C LEU A 109 -8.89 -2.35 7.48
N ALA A 110 -8.94 -1.28 8.28
CA ALA A 110 -9.79 -1.21 9.47
C ALA A 110 -11.30 -1.29 9.14
N LYS A 111 -11.74 -0.74 8.00
CA LYS A 111 -13.13 -0.92 7.54
C LYS A 111 -13.43 -2.37 7.22
N ILE A 112 -12.48 -3.09 6.63
CA ILE A 112 -12.58 -4.51 6.35
C ILE A 112 -12.71 -5.30 7.65
N ALA A 113 -11.85 -5.02 8.65
CA ALA A 113 -11.94 -5.66 9.96
C ALA A 113 -13.32 -5.50 10.58
N ARG A 114 -13.87 -4.28 10.56
CA ARG A 114 -15.23 -4.00 11.09
C ARG A 114 -16.34 -4.63 10.26
N TYR A 115 -16.19 -4.75 8.95
CA TYR A 115 -17.17 -5.39 8.09
C TYR A 115 -17.34 -6.89 8.39
N TYR A 116 -16.25 -7.54 8.79
CA TYR A 116 -16.22 -8.96 9.17
C TYR A 116 -16.27 -9.18 10.70
N ASP A 117 -16.53 -8.15 11.51
CA ASP A 117 -16.57 -8.18 12.98
C ASP A 117 -15.30 -8.79 13.60
N LEU A 118 -14.14 -8.61 12.97
CA LEU A 118 -12.87 -9.24 13.37
C LEU A 118 -12.36 -8.73 14.73
N GLU A 119 -12.74 -7.52 15.12
CA GLU A 119 -12.40 -6.92 16.40
C GLU A 119 -12.92 -7.71 17.59
N ASP A 120 -14.02 -8.47 17.44
CA ASP A 120 -14.62 -9.25 18.51
C ASP A 120 -13.78 -10.49 18.85
N TYR A 121 -12.93 -10.94 17.92
CA TYR A 121 -12.01 -12.06 18.11
C TYR A 121 -10.61 -11.62 18.58
N LEU A 122 -10.35 -10.30 18.67
CA LEU A 122 -9.01 -9.79 18.99
C LEU A 122 -8.69 -10.01 20.48
N ARG A 123 -7.66 -10.78 20.76
CA ARG A 123 -7.15 -11.05 22.11
C ARG A 123 -6.28 -9.89 22.56
N VAL A 124 -6.70 -9.21 23.62
CA VAL A 124 -6.06 -8.01 24.16
C VAL A 124 -5.80 -8.14 25.66
N GLY A 125 -4.83 -7.39 26.17
CA GLY A 125 -4.55 -7.33 27.61
C GLY A 125 -5.69 -6.69 28.41
N ARG A 126 -5.86 -7.07 29.68
CA ARG A 126 -6.95 -6.60 30.57
C ARG A 126 -6.98 -5.09 30.76
N GLY A 127 -5.83 -4.41 30.60
CA GLY A 127 -5.70 -2.96 30.72
C GLY A 127 -6.04 -2.19 29.42
N SER A 128 -6.29 -2.87 28.31
CA SER A 128 -6.53 -2.24 27.02
C SER A 128 -7.92 -1.61 26.99
N LYS A 129 -7.98 -0.35 26.53
CA LYS A 129 -9.27 0.35 26.37
C LYS A 129 -9.89 -0.02 25.03
N LYS A 130 -11.21 -0.19 24.97
CA LYS A 130 -11.93 -0.49 23.73
C LYS A 130 -11.68 0.53 22.61
N SER A 131 -11.46 1.80 22.95
CA SER A 131 -11.11 2.85 21.97
C SER A 131 -9.71 2.68 21.37
N GLU A 132 -8.78 2.08 22.09
CA GLU A 132 -7.43 1.82 21.61
C GLU A 132 -7.38 0.55 20.75
N THR A 133 -8.09 -0.49 21.16
CA THR A 133 -8.17 -1.78 20.44
C THR A 133 -9.00 -1.69 19.16
N ASN A 134 -9.93 -0.74 19.05
CA ASN A 134 -10.74 -0.48 17.86
C ASN A 134 -10.20 0.68 17.00
N SER A 135 -8.92 1.07 17.19
CA SER A 135 -8.29 2.08 16.34
C SER A 135 -7.95 1.52 14.95
N ASP A 136 -7.92 2.40 13.94
CA ASP A 136 -7.58 2.00 12.56
C ASP A 136 -6.20 1.34 12.48
N ASN A 137 -5.25 1.74 13.32
CA ASN A 137 -3.93 1.12 13.35
C ASN A 137 -3.99 -0.33 13.82
N VAL A 138 -4.72 -0.62 14.90
CA VAL A 138 -4.83 -1.98 15.45
C VAL A 138 -5.63 -2.89 14.52
N LEU A 139 -6.73 -2.40 13.98
CA LEU A 139 -7.56 -3.19 13.09
C LEU A 139 -6.91 -3.41 11.72
N GLY A 140 -6.18 -2.42 11.20
CA GLY A 140 -5.38 -2.59 9.98
C GLY A 140 -4.29 -3.64 10.17
N GLU A 141 -3.56 -3.59 11.29
CA GLU A 141 -2.55 -4.59 11.64
C GLU A 141 -3.13 -6.00 11.81
N LEU A 142 -4.36 -6.10 12.36
CA LEU A 142 -5.08 -7.37 12.46
C LEU A 142 -5.35 -7.99 11.07
N VAL A 143 -5.82 -7.18 10.11
CA VAL A 143 -6.06 -7.65 8.74
C VAL A 143 -4.76 -8.09 8.07
N GLU A 144 -3.70 -7.29 8.17
CA GLU A 144 -2.37 -7.67 7.67
C GLU A 144 -1.91 -9.00 8.29
N ALA A 145 -2.07 -9.18 9.60
CA ALA A 145 -1.68 -10.40 10.29
C ALA A 145 -2.49 -11.63 9.86
N LEU A 146 -3.78 -11.47 9.61
CA LEU A 146 -4.64 -12.55 9.10
C LEU A 146 -4.26 -12.95 7.67
N ILE A 147 -3.94 -12.00 6.80
CA ILE A 147 -3.40 -12.27 5.46
C ILE A 147 -2.08 -13.05 5.58
N GLY A 148 -1.20 -12.64 6.49
CA GLY A 148 0.05 -13.33 6.77
C GLY A 148 -0.15 -14.76 7.29
N ALA A 149 -1.13 -14.98 8.17
CA ALA A 149 -1.50 -16.30 8.67
C ALA A 149 -2.03 -17.20 7.55
N CYS A 150 -2.94 -16.70 6.71
CA CYS A 150 -3.46 -17.42 5.55
C CYS A 150 -2.35 -17.81 4.58
N ALA A 151 -1.43 -16.88 4.29
CA ALA A 151 -0.33 -17.12 3.37
C ALA A 151 0.64 -18.18 3.89
N LEU A 152 0.99 -18.15 5.17
CA LEU A 152 1.84 -19.18 5.78
C LEU A 152 1.12 -20.53 5.86
N ASP A 153 -0.15 -20.55 6.25
CA ASP A 153 -0.92 -21.80 6.35
C ASP A 153 -1.11 -22.47 5.00
N SER A 154 -1.35 -21.70 3.94
CA SER A 154 -1.48 -22.23 2.57
C SER A 154 -0.21 -22.90 2.06
N SER A 155 0.95 -22.50 2.57
CA SER A 155 2.24 -23.06 2.17
C SER A 155 2.48 -24.49 2.70
N TYR A 156 1.80 -24.89 3.77
CA TYR A 156 1.97 -26.25 4.37
C TYR A 156 1.55 -27.40 3.46
N GLY A 157 0.62 -27.16 2.52
CA GLY A 157 0.13 -28.21 1.60
C GLY A 157 1.00 -28.46 0.37
N TYR A 158 1.99 -27.61 0.10
CA TYR A 158 2.73 -27.56 -1.16
C TYR A 158 4.06 -28.36 -1.19
N GLU A 159 4.41 -29.07 -0.12
CA GLU A 159 5.71 -29.77 0.02
C GLU A 159 6.10 -30.72 -1.12
N LYS A 160 5.27 -30.96 -2.10
CA LYS A 160 5.52 -32.02 -3.09
C LYS A 160 5.61 -31.63 -4.57
N LYS A 161 5.40 -30.39 -4.99
CA LYS A 161 5.18 -30.14 -6.44
C LYS A 161 5.93 -28.99 -7.13
N MET A 162 6.63 -28.08 -6.46
CA MET A 162 7.27 -26.98 -7.17
C MET A 162 8.77 -26.81 -6.89
N ASN A 163 9.49 -26.33 -7.90
CA ASN A 163 10.93 -26.06 -7.86
C ASN A 163 11.25 -25.06 -6.73
N ASP A 164 12.07 -25.48 -5.79
CA ASP A 164 12.57 -24.67 -4.67
C ASP A 164 13.06 -23.28 -5.16
N PRO A 165 12.46 -22.15 -4.70
CA PRO A 165 12.94 -20.81 -5.09
C PRO A 165 14.43 -20.60 -4.80
N ARG A 166 14.99 -21.28 -3.79
CA ARG A 166 16.42 -21.30 -3.51
C ARG A 166 17.21 -21.91 -4.65
N ARG A 167 16.63 -22.88 -5.36
CA ARG A 167 17.25 -23.48 -6.55
C ARG A 167 17.27 -22.48 -7.71
N ILE A 168 16.19 -21.75 -7.90
CA ILE A 168 16.12 -20.68 -8.91
C ILE A 168 17.12 -19.58 -8.58
N LEU A 169 17.16 -19.11 -7.34
CA LEU A 169 18.13 -18.10 -6.89
C LEU A 169 19.56 -18.60 -7.00
N LYS A 170 19.80 -19.88 -6.70
CA LYS A 170 21.10 -20.52 -6.87
C LYS A 170 21.49 -20.64 -8.34
N ASP A 171 20.57 -21.06 -9.19
CA ASP A 171 20.79 -21.17 -10.63
C ASP A 171 21.02 -19.79 -11.28
N MET A 172 20.47 -18.73 -10.67
CA MET A 172 20.74 -17.32 -11.02
C MET A 172 22.03 -16.76 -10.39
N GLY A 173 22.75 -17.54 -9.58
CA GLY A 173 23.98 -17.11 -8.88
C GLY A 173 23.74 -16.10 -7.77
N MET A 174 22.49 -15.95 -7.29
CA MET A 174 22.10 -14.98 -6.27
C MET A 174 22.12 -15.53 -4.83
N ASP A 175 22.35 -16.81 -4.67
CA ASP A 175 22.41 -17.51 -3.36
C ASP A 175 23.49 -16.94 -2.44
N SER A 176 24.65 -16.62 -2.98
CA SER A 176 25.76 -16.02 -2.22
C SER A 176 25.50 -14.56 -1.85
N PHE A 177 24.66 -13.85 -2.60
CA PHE A 177 24.36 -12.44 -2.37
C PHE A 177 23.32 -12.24 -1.25
N ILE A 178 22.34 -13.14 -1.17
CA ILE A 178 21.27 -13.06 -0.17
C ILE A 178 21.68 -13.72 1.15
N PHE A 179 22.48 -14.79 1.09
CA PHE A 179 22.84 -15.59 2.28
C PHE A 179 24.32 -15.53 2.67
N GLY A 180 25.17 -14.92 1.85
CA GLY A 180 26.63 -14.97 1.96
C GLY A 180 27.32 -13.80 2.65
N GLY A 181 26.67 -12.98 3.47
CA GLY A 181 27.47 -11.99 4.19
C GLY A 181 26.78 -10.80 4.87
N MET A 182 25.50 -10.62 4.77
CA MET A 182 24.81 -9.49 5.40
C MET A 182 23.76 -9.84 6.45
N LEU A 183 23.43 -11.11 6.62
CA LEU A 183 22.61 -11.53 7.75
C LEU A 183 23.52 -12.17 8.81
N PRO A 184 23.40 -11.77 10.08
CA PRO A 184 24.07 -12.48 11.16
C PRO A 184 23.69 -13.95 11.10
N ASN A 185 24.67 -14.83 11.18
CA ASN A 185 24.45 -16.27 11.23
C ASN A 185 23.35 -16.56 12.28
N PRO A 186 22.22 -17.18 11.91
CA PRO A 186 21.13 -17.46 12.85
C PRO A 186 21.60 -18.22 14.11
N THR A 187 22.69 -18.98 13.99
CA THR A 187 23.30 -19.69 15.11
C THR A 187 23.97 -18.80 16.14
N SER A 188 24.23 -17.51 15.86
CA SER A 188 24.85 -16.59 16.82
C SER A 188 23.86 -15.80 17.69
N LEU A 189 22.58 -15.78 17.34
CA LEU A 189 21.56 -15.04 18.06
C LEU A 189 20.75 -15.86 19.09
N HIS A 190 20.74 -17.19 18.98
CA HIS A 190 19.97 -18.06 19.85
C HIS A 190 20.70 -19.39 20.17
N GLN A 191 21.71 -19.32 21.01
CA GLN A 191 22.40 -20.55 21.48
C GLN A 191 21.56 -21.40 22.45
N ASN A 192 20.31 -21.07 22.77
CA ASN A 192 19.53 -21.78 23.78
C ASN A 192 18.15 -22.30 23.37
N HIS A 193 17.74 -22.15 22.11
CA HIS A 193 16.52 -22.79 21.63
C HIS A 193 16.76 -23.42 20.28
N SER A 194 16.72 -24.75 20.23
CA SER A 194 16.62 -25.50 18.97
C SER A 194 15.23 -25.30 18.39
N TYR A 195 15.03 -24.18 17.68
CA TYR A 195 13.91 -24.07 16.78
C TYR A 195 14.25 -24.85 15.52
N GLU A 196 13.94 -26.12 15.51
CA GLU A 196 13.57 -26.76 14.26
C GLU A 196 12.25 -26.10 13.85
N ASN A 197 12.34 -24.97 13.17
CA ASN A 197 11.16 -24.31 12.62
C ASN A 197 10.94 -24.85 11.21
N PRO A 198 10.05 -25.83 11.02
CA PRO A 198 9.75 -26.35 9.70
C PRO A 198 9.17 -25.27 8.78
N CYS A 199 8.64 -24.17 9.34
CA CYS A 199 8.08 -23.06 8.58
C CYS A 199 9.08 -22.22 7.80
N LEU A 200 10.31 -22.02 8.31
CA LEU A 200 11.30 -21.16 7.65
C LEU A 200 12.26 -21.91 6.73
N SER A 201 12.42 -23.24 6.91
CA SER A 201 13.19 -24.06 5.97
C SER A 201 12.51 -24.20 4.61
N ASN A 202 11.21 -23.91 4.56
CA ASN A 202 10.36 -24.04 3.39
C ASN A 202 9.53 -22.74 3.22
N LEU A 203 10.17 -21.62 2.85
CA LEU A 203 9.43 -20.52 2.17
C LEU A 203 9.01 -21.06 0.81
N MET A 204 8.00 -21.93 0.83
CA MET A 204 7.37 -22.50 -0.34
C MET A 204 6.57 -21.43 -1.08
N PRO A 205 6.38 -21.60 -2.38
CA PRO A 205 5.44 -20.75 -3.09
C PRO A 205 4.09 -20.82 -2.38
N ILE A 206 3.62 -19.66 -1.97
CA ILE A 206 2.27 -19.42 -1.50
C ILE A 206 1.32 -20.07 -2.52
N ASP A 207 0.31 -20.82 -2.09
CA ASP A 207 -0.81 -21.13 -2.98
C ASP A 207 -1.48 -19.79 -3.33
N SER A 208 -0.95 -19.17 -4.38
CA SER A 208 -1.35 -17.83 -4.78
C SER A 208 -2.85 -17.76 -5.04
N ASN A 209 -3.44 -18.78 -5.64
CA ASN A 209 -4.87 -18.78 -5.97
C ASN A 209 -5.73 -18.67 -4.70
N ARG A 210 -5.43 -19.48 -3.67
CA ARG A 210 -6.19 -19.47 -2.41
C ARG A 210 -6.06 -18.16 -1.64
N ILE A 211 -4.88 -17.56 -1.67
CA ILE A 211 -4.63 -16.27 -1.01
C ILE A 211 -5.21 -15.13 -1.81
N ASP A 212 -5.10 -15.18 -3.13
CA ASP A 212 -5.72 -14.19 -4.01
C ASP A 212 -7.24 -14.13 -3.79
N ASP A 213 -7.92 -15.29 -3.69
CA ASP A 213 -9.36 -15.35 -3.41
C ASP A 213 -9.74 -14.71 -2.06
N VAL A 214 -8.90 -14.91 -1.02
CA VAL A 214 -9.10 -14.27 0.29
C VAL A 214 -8.94 -12.76 0.22
N ILE A 215 -7.84 -12.29 -0.40
CA ILE A 215 -7.54 -10.85 -0.51
C ILE A 215 -8.58 -10.16 -1.40
N GLU A 216 -8.95 -10.77 -2.52
CA GLU A 216 -9.98 -10.27 -3.43
C GLU A 216 -11.31 -10.08 -2.71
N ARG A 217 -11.72 -11.07 -1.94
CA ARG A 217 -12.95 -11.00 -1.13
C ARG A 217 -12.86 -9.89 -0.08
N MET A 218 -11.73 -9.76 0.62
CA MET A 218 -11.54 -8.73 1.65
C MET A 218 -11.53 -7.32 1.08
N LEU A 219 -10.87 -7.11 -0.05
CA LEU A 219 -10.72 -5.77 -0.67
C LEU A 219 -11.90 -5.37 -1.54
N ASP A 220 -12.79 -6.30 -1.93
CA ASP A 220 -13.80 -6.05 -2.99
C ASP A 220 -13.14 -5.46 -4.25
N SER A 221 -12.06 -6.11 -4.70
CA SER A 221 -11.10 -5.55 -5.66
C SER A 221 -11.72 -5.26 -7.01
N GLU A 222 -12.64 -6.10 -7.50
CA GLU A 222 -13.33 -5.86 -8.78
C GLU A 222 -14.13 -4.56 -8.74
N ARG A 223 -14.87 -4.32 -7.65
CA ARG A 223 -15.60 -3.07 -7.47
C ARG A 223 -14.67 -1.86 -7.44
N PHE A 224 -13.51 -1.99 -6.77
CA PHE A 224 -12.53 -0.92 -6.73
C PHE A 224 -11.98 -0.62 -8.14
N LEU A 225 -11.65 -1.67 -8.91
CA LEU A 225 -11.16 -1.51 -10.28
C LEU A 225 -12.21 -0.84 -11.19
N ASP A 226 -13.47 -1.25 -11.07
CA ASP A 226 -14.57 -0.63 -11.80
C ASP A 226 -14.77 0.84 -11.41
N GLU A 227 -14.63 1.18 -10.11
CA GLU A 227 -14.67 2.57 -9.64
C GLU A 227 -13.49 3.40 -10.19
N VAL A 228 -12.30 2.82 -10.29
CA VAL A 228 -11.13 3.46 -10.88
C VAL A 228 -11.36 3.71 -12.36
N GLU A 229 -11.80 2.70 -13.12
CA GLU A 229 -12.12 2.84 -14.54
C GLU A 229 -13.21 3.88 -14.80
N ASN A 230 -14.28 3.86 -14.01
CA ASN A 230 -15.37 4.82 -14.16
C ASN A 230 -14.96 6.26 -13.82
N LYS A 231 -14.08 6.44 -12.82
CA LYS A 231 -13.52 7.77 -12.50
C LYS A 231 -12.58 8.25 -13.60
N GLU A 232 -11.82 7.34 -14.23
CA GLU A 232 -10.94 7.68 -15.34
C GLU A 232 -11.69 7.93 -16.65
N TYR A 233 -12.80 7.25 -16.89
CA TYR A 233 -13.65 7.57 -18.04
C TYR A 233 -14.19 9.00 -17.98
N ILE A 234 -14.35 9.54 -16.77
CA ILE A 234 -14.72 10.95 -16.53
C ILE A 234 -13.47 11.87 -16.62
N HIS A 235 -12.25 11.35 -16.42
CA HIS A 235 -11.01 12.13 -16.35
C HIS A 235 -9.94 11.73 -17.39
N LYS A 236 -10.23 10.80 -18.30
CA LYS A 236 -9.30 10.46 -19.40
C LYS A 236 -8.96 11.66 -20.30
N ASP A 237 -9.76 12.72 -20.21
CA ASP A 237 -9.55 13.96 -20.97
C ASP A 237 -8.86 15.08 -20.17
N SER A 238 -8.74 15.01 -18.84
CA SER A 238 -8.05 16.08 -18.12
C SER A 238 -6.71 15.64 -17.57
N ILE A 239 -5.66 16.13 -18.20
CA ILE A 239 -4.25 15.95 -17.78
C ILE A 239 -4.02 16.65 -16.44
N ILE A 240 -4.84 17.66 -16.11
CA ILE A 240 -4.80 18.42 -14.88
C ILE A 240 -5.93 17.95 -13.95
N LYS A 241 -5.56 17.53 -12.74
CA LYS A 241 -6.47 17.05 -11.69
C LYS A 241 -6.72 18.16 -10.65
N GLU A 242 -7.78 18.05 -9.84
CA GLU A 242 -8.07 19.04 -8.77
C GLU A 242 -6.88 19.29 -7.83
N GLN A 243 -6.12 18.25 -7.48
CA GLN A 243 -4.93 18.36 -6.64
C GLN A 243 -3.78 19.16 -7.26
N ASP A 244 -3.73 19.29 -8.59
CA ASP A 244 -2.71 20.06 -9.30
C ASP A 244 -2.88 21.58 -9.05
N PHE A 245 -4.08 22.03 -8.62
CA PHE A 245 -4.31 23.41 -8.23
C PHE A 245 -3.66 23.80 -6.89
N GLU A 246 -3.28 22.83 -6.07
CA GLU A 246 -2.49 23.07 -4.85
C GLU A 246 -1.00 23.28 -5.18
N ASN A 247 -0.53 22.76 -6.34
CA ASN A 247 0.83 22.98 -6.85
C ASN A 247 0.81 23.42 -8.32
N PRO A 248 0.37 24.64 -8.62
CA PRO A 248 0.16 25.11 -9.99
C PRO A 248 1.46 25.17 -10.80
N LYS A 249 2.62 25.41 -10.16
CA LYS A 249 3.93 25.33 -10.85
C LYS A 249 4.26 23.91 -11.30
N GLY A 250 3.97 22.91 -10.48
CA GLY A 250 4.10 21.50 -10.82
C GLY A 250 3.17 21.11 -11.96
N ALA A 251 1.93 21.58 -11.94
CA ALA A 251 0.95 21.36 -13.01
C ALA A 251 1.40 21.92 -14.35
N LEU A 252 1.90 23.16 -14.41
CA LEU A 252 2.45 23.74 -15.62
C LEU A 252 3.67 22.97 -16.14
N ASN A 253 4.57 22.54 -15.25
CA ASN A 253 5.70 21.71 -15.64
C ASN A 253 5.27 20.34 -16.19
N LYS A 254 4.21 19.74 -15.65
CA LYS A 254 3.62 18.49 -16.15
C LYS A 254 3.10 18.66 -17.57
N LEU A 255 2.39 19.75 -17.86
CA LEU A 255 1.93 20.08 -19.22
C LEU A 255 3.11 20.34 -20.18
N TYR A 256 4.14 21.03 -19.72
CA TYR A 256 5.36 21.28 -20.49
C TYR A 256 6.11 20.00 -20.85
N THR A 257 6.33 19.11 -19.88
CA THR A 257 7.03 17.83 -20.11
C THR A 257 6.26 16.91 -21.05
N LYS A 258 4.93 17.01 -21.09
CA LYS A 258 4.07 16.31 -22.06
C LYS A 258 4.03 17.00 -23.43
N GLY A 259 4.72 18.11 -23.62
CA GLY A 259 4.77 18.84 -24.90
C GLY A 259 3.47 19.59 -25.26
N ILE A 260 2.57 19.79 -24.30
CA ILE A 260 1.25 20.41 -24.52
C ILE A 260 1.35 21.94 -24.52
N ILE A 261 2.21 22.48 -23.68
CA ILE A 261 2.48 23.93 -23.59
C ILE A 261 3.97 24.21 -23.75
N GLY A 262 4.30 25.50 -23.98
CA GLY A 262 5.68 25.97 -23.93
C GLY A 262 6.23 26.01 -22.50
N GLU A 263 7.54 26.20 -22.36
CA GLU A 263 8.22 26.30 -21.07
C GLU A 263 7.62 27.45 -20.22
N PRO A 264 7.20 27.18 -18.96
CA PRO A 264 6.74 28.25 -18.07
C PRO A 264 7.93 29.11 -17.59
N VAL A 265 7.87 30.39 -17.87
CA VAL A 265 8.92 31.37 -17.47
C VAL A 265 8.36 32.27 -16.36
N TYR A 266 9.13 32.41 -15.27
CA TYR A 266 8.79 33.22 -14.12
C TYR A 266 9.71 34.42 -14.00
N GLU A 267 9.13 35.63 -13.99
CA GLU A 267 9.89 36.87 -13.90
C GLU A 267 9.45 37.68 -12.68
N MET A 268 10.40 38.42 -12.10
CA MET A 268 10.13 39.36 -11.04
C MET A 268 9.62 40.67 -11.67
N VAL A 269 8.37 41.01 -11.39
CA VAL A 269 7.75 42.25 -11.88
C VAL A 269 8.09 43.43 -10.97
N HIS A 270 8.02 43.23 -9.67
CA HIS A 270 8.31 44.26 -8.69
C HIS A 270 8.80 43.68 -7.36
N GLN A 271 9.68 44.45 -6.69
CA GLN A 271 10.20 44.16 -5.35
C GLN A 271 10.05 45.43 -4.49
N SER A 272 9.47 45.31 -3.30
CA SER A 272 9.31 46.39 -2.35
C SER A 272 9.57 45.93 -0.92
N LEU A 273 9.56 46.87 0.03
CA LEU A 273 9.58 46.57 1.46
C LEU A 273 8.23 46.97 2.07
N ASP A 274 7.76 46.22 3.05
CA ASP A 274 6.62 46.64 3.89
C ASP A 274 7.05 47.63 4.98
N ASP A 275 6.13 48.06 5.80
CA ASP A 275 6.37 49.02 6.90
C ASP A 275 7.31 48.46 7.98
N ASP A 276 7.51 47.16 8.05
CA ASP A 276 8.41 46.45 8.96
C ASP A 276 9.75 46.10 8.31
N ASN A 277 10.06 46.68 7.14
CA ASN A 277 11.29 46.41 6.35
C ASN A 277 11.40 44.92 5.86
N ARG A 278 10.30 44.19 5.77
CA ARG A 278 10.29 42.84 5.20
C ARG A 278 10.09 42.91 3.69
N GLN A 279 10.79 42.02 2.97
CA GLN A 279 10.77 41.99 1.53
C GLN A 279 9.44 41.48 0.98
N LEU A 280 8.89 42.20 0.01
CA LEU A 280 7.69 41.85 -0.73
C LEU A 280 8.00 41.57 -2.19
N TRP A 281 7.40 40.53 -2.75
CA TRP A 281 7.61 40.07 -4.11
C TRP A 281 6.34 40.17 -4.93
N LYS A 282 6.49 40.63 -6.20
CA LYS A 282 5.47 40.53 -7.22
C LYS A 282 6.10 39.86 -8.44
N CYS A 283 5.52 38.74 -8.88
CA CYS A 283 6.01 37.92 -9.98
C CYS A 283 4.98 37.77 -11.09
N SER A 284 5.45 37.49 -12.30
CA SER A 284 4.63 37.05 -13.42
C SER A 284 5.00 35.65 -13.88
N CYS A 285 4.08 35.00 -14.53
CA CYS A 285 4.27 33.73 -15.23
C CYS A 285 3.87 33.90 -16.70
N THR A 286 4.73 33.46 -17.60
CA THR A 286 4.51 33.50 -19.05
C THR A 286 4.63 32.08 -19.61
N VAL A 287 3.65 31.66 -20.40
CA VAL A 287 3.68 30.43 -21.19
C VAL A 287 3.41 30.80 -22.65
N LYS A 288 4.21 30.29 -23.56
CA LYS A 288 4.08 30.59 -25.00
C LYS A 288 2.69 30.21 -25.50
N GLY A 289 2.00 31.20 -26.05
CA GLY A 289 0.64 31.05 -26.60
C GLY A 289 -0.48 31.49 -25.68
N PHE A 290 -0.15 31.88 -24.43
CA PHE A 290 -1.09 32.39 -23.44
C PHE A 290 -0.66 33.77 -22.95
N GLU A 291 -1.60 34.52 -22.36
CA GLU A 291 -1.29 35.84 -21.80
C GLU A 291 -0.36 35.73 -20.60
N THR A 292 0.57 36.69 -20.44
CA THR A 292 1.40 36.79 -19.26
C THR A 292 0.55 37.17 -18.08
N GLN A 293 0.52 36.34 -17.04
CA GLN A 293 -0.27 36.59 -15.83
C GLN A 293 0.61 37.07 -14.69
N GLU A 294 0.23 38.17 -14.04
CA GLU A 294 0.86 38.64 -12.82
C GLU A 294 0.14 38.09 -11.58
N CYS A 295 0.87 37.85 -10.51
CA CYS A 295 0.27 37.48 -9.22
C CYS A 295 -0.68 38.55 -8.70
N THR A 296 -1.65 38.16 -7.88
CA THR A 296 -2.76 39.02 -7.43
C THR A 296 -2.30 40.20 -6.58
N GLY A 297 -1.18 40.06 -5.87
CA GLY A 297 -0.68 41.07 -4.94
C GLY A 297 0.78 40.87 -4.62
N TYR A 298 1.20 41.36 -3.47
CA TYR A 298 2.55 41.20 -2.95
C TYR A 298 2.63 40.05 -1.96
N PHE A 299 3.67 39.26 -2.05
CA PHE A 299 3.92 38.06 -1.23
C PHE A 299 5.25 38.20 -0.49
N TYR A 300 5.32 37.66 0.74
CA TYR A 300 6.57 37.62 1.52
C TYR A 300 7.59 36.60 1.00
N LYS A 301 7.13 35.60 0.23
CA LYS A 301 8.02 34.64 -0.42
C LYS A 301 7.87 34.74 -1.94
N LYS A 302 9.01 34.73 -2.63
CA LYS A 302 9.04 34.74 -4.10
C LYS A 302 8.31 33.52 -4.68
N SER A 303 8.50 32.33 -4.06
CA SER A 303 7.83 31.09 -4.49
C SER A 303 6.31 31.17 -4.47
N ASP A 304 5.74 31.90 -3.51
CA ASP A 304 4.30 32.06 -3.35
C ASP A 304 3.73 33.01 -4.42
N ALA A 305 4.48 34.09 -4.72
CA ALA A 305 4.15 34.99 -5.83
C ALA A 305 4.18 34.29 -7.19
N GLU A 306 5.19 33.44 -7.43
CA GLU A 306 5.29 32.63 -8.65
C GLU A 306 4.16 31.61 -8.74
N ALA A 307 3.77 30.94 -7.63
CA ALA A 307 2.71 29.99 -7.58
C ALA A 307 1.32 30.62 -7.86
N ASP A 308 1.07 31.84 -7.34
CA ASP A 308 -0.16 32.57 -7.62
C ASP A 308 -0.27 33.02 -9.09
N ALA A 309 0.84 33.47 -9.68
CA ALA A 309 0.89 33.78 -11.11
C ALA A 309 0.69 32.52 -11.98
N ALA A 310 1.35 31.42 -11.62
CA ALA A 310 1.20 30.12 -12.27
C ALA A 310 -0.25 29.60 -12.25
N LYS A 311 -0.96 29.79 -11.12
CA LYS A 311 -2.35 29.38 -10.97
C LYS A 311 -3.28 30.10 -11.95
N LYS A 312 -3.03 31.37 -12.21
CA LYS A 312 -3.82 32.15 -13.18
C LYS A 312 -3.60 31.66 -14.63
N VAL A 313 -2.34 31.44 -15.01
CA VAL A 313 -2.02 30.87 -16.32
C VAL A 313 -2.63 29.49 -16.49
N LEU A 314 -2.57 28.65 -15.45
CA LEU A 314 -3.17 27.32 -15.49
C LEU A 314 -4.70 27.40 -15.70
N MET A 315 -5.38 28.31 -15.02
CA MET A 315 -6.82 28.54 -15.19
C MET A 315 -7.17 29.01 -16.61
N GLU A 316 -6.34 29.88 -17.19
CA GLU A 316 -6.52 30.35 -18.57
C GLU A 316 -6.37 29.19 -19.57
N ILE A 317 -5.30 28.37 -19.42
CA ILE A 317 -5.07 27.19 -20.24
C ILE A 317 -6.26 26.23 -20.19
N LEU A 318 -6.80 25.97 -19.01
CA LEU A 318 -7.94 25.05 -18.83
C LEU A 318 -9.26 25.64 -19.39
N ASN A 319 -9.45 26.96 -19.31
CA ASN A 319 -10.61 27.61 -19.90
C ASN A 319 -10.60 27.55 -21.44
N GLU A 320 -9.42 27.66 -22.04
CA GLU A 320 -9.26 27.54 -23.51
C GLU A 320 -9.25 26.07 -23.98
N ASN A 321 -8.88 25.14 -23.10
CA ASN A 321 -8.77 23.71 -23.38
C ASN A 321 -9.49 22.89 -22.29
N PRO A 322 -10.84 22.83 -22.31
CA PRO A 322 -11.62 22.15 -21.27
C PRO A 322 -11.34 20.64 -21.12
N GLY A 323 -10.62 20.05 -22.06
CA GLY A 323 -10.23 18.63 -22.06
C GLY A 323 -8.85 18.34 -21.47
N LEU A 324 -8.11 19.34 -20.99
CA LEU A 324 -6.82 19.16 -20.30
C LEU A 324 -7.04 18.96 -18.82
#